data_3deb519ea81241f3b5e5847ee2e38f07
#
_entry.id   3deb519ea81241f3b5e5847ee2e38f07
#
_cell.length_a   1.000
_cell.length_b   1.000
_cell.length_c   1.000
_cell.angle_alpha   90.00
_cell.angle_beta   90.00
_cell.angle_gamma   90.00
#
_symmetry.space_group_name_H-M   'P 1'
#
loop_
_entity.id
_entity.type
_entity.pdbx_description
1 polymer ?
#
loop_
_entity_poly.entity_id
_entity_poly.type
_entity_poly.pdbx_seq_one_letter_code
_entity_poly.pdbx_strand_id
1 'polypeptide(L)'
;SDQILAYSAHFDHIGSTDKSGDNIYNGADDNASGVTLMIGISDYFKSTEPAFSMMYMAFNGEEKGMKGSKAIAENHLLKDKHAKISALFNFEMVATVSQFGPNALYMTGAEFSDLDELLNANAAAGLKVHPDPYIGQQLFYRSDNVSFVKKKIIAHSFSTVDMNVAKHYHQLNDDINVVNFDNLTGLINSFGKTFQKLTPENFTPQYNDKVSFK
;
A
#
# COMPACT_ATOMS: atom_id res chain seq x y z
N SER A 1 -17.28 -13.98 -2.55
CA SER A 1 -17.32 -13.32 -3.85
C SER A 1 -16.24 -13.86 -4.79
N ASP A 2 -16.51 -13.87 -6.08
CA ASP A 2 -15.50 -14.16 -7.11
C ASP A 2 -14.55 -12.97 -7.36
N GLN A 3 -14.90 -11.80 -6.87
CA GLN A 3 -14.06 -10.59 -6.93
C GLN A 3 -13.12 -10.52 -5.74
N ILE A 4 -11.92 -9.99 -5.97
CA ILE A 4 -10.81 -9.98 -5.02
C ILE A 4 -10.40 -8.54 -4.73
N LEU A 5 -10.23 -8.19 -3.45
CA LEU A 5 -9.40 -7.07 -3.03
C LEU A 5 -8.03 -7.62 -2.64
N ALA A 6 -6.99 -7.09 -3.26
CA ALA A 6 -5.62 -7.49 -3.01
C ALA A 6 -4.89 -6.43 -2.16
N TYR A 7 -4.08 -6.88 -1.23
CA TYR A 7 -3.28 -6.06 -0.33
C TYR A 7 -1.83 -6.49 -0.43
N SER A 8 -0.92 -5.53 -0.53
CA SER A 8 0.50 -5.84 -0.61
C SER A 8 1.37 -4.88 0.20
N ALA A 9 2.52 -5.39 0.58
CA ALA A 9 3.65 -4.63 1.10
C ALA A 9 4.91 -5.44 0.87
N HIS A 10 6.08 -4.79 0.71
CA HIS A 10 7.35 -5.51 0.70
C HIS A 10 7.90 -5.63 2.12
N PHE A 11 8.66 -6.71 2.38
CA PHE A 11 9.25 -6.99 3.67
C PHE A 11 10.78 -7.00 3.66
N ASP A 12 11.39 -6.79 2.50
CA ASP A 12 12.82 -6.56 2.39
C ASP A 12 13.17 -5.09 2.64
N HIS A 13 14.42 -4.84 2.98
CA HIS A 13 15.01 -3.51 3.02
C HIS A 13 16.47 -3.59 2.54
N ILE A 14 17.23 -2.51 2.66
CA ILE A 14 18.57 -2.35 2.07
C ILE A 14 19.58 -3.38 2.62
N GLY A 15 19.42 -3.82 3.87
CA GLY A 15 20.30 -4.80 4.52
C GLY A 15 21.27 -4.16 5.48
N SER A 16 22.58 -4.29 5.26
CA SER A 16 23.60 -3.77 6.14
C SER A 16 24.70 -3.00 5.39
N THR A 17 25.45 -2.19 6.12
CA THR A 17 26.64 -1.47 5.63
C THR A 17 27.90 -1.97 6.30
N ASP A 18 29.06 -1.72 5.72
CA ASP A 18 30.38 -2.07 6.29
C ASP A 18 30.87 -1.10 7.37
N LYS A 19 30.06 -0.14 7.80
CA LYS A 19 30.41 0.82 8.85
C LYS A 19 30.50 0.13 10.20
N SER A 20 31.40 0.60 11.07
CA SER A 20 31.46 0.15 12.47
C SER A 20 30.31 0.74 13.29
N GLY A 21 29.85 0.03 14.32
CA GLY A 21 28.72 0.41 15.15
C GLY A 21 27.41 -0.14 14.62
N ASP A 22 26.33 0.65 14.71
CA ASP A 22 25.06 0.30 14.08
C ASP A 22 25.22 0.34 12.56
N ASN A 23 25.03 -0.80 11.94
CA ASN A 23 25.24 -1.00 10.51
C ASN A 23 24.08 -1.69 9.81
N ILE A 24 22.92 -1.82 10.49
CA ILE A 24 21.73 -2.47 9.97
C ILE A 24 20.70 -1.40 9.58
N TYR A 25 20.25 -1.45 8.34
CA TYR A 25 19.08 -0.71 7.89
C TYR A 25 17.83 -1.49 8.31
N ASN A 26 17.19 -1.07 9.41
CA ASN A 26 16.08 -1.83 10.01
C ASN A 26 14.79 -1.78 9.18
N GLY A 27 14.51 -0.66 8.49
CA GLY A 27 13.33 -0.53 7.64
C GLY A 27 12.02 -0.55 8.41
N ALA A 28 11.95 0.20 9.53
CA ALA A 28 10.75 0.22 10.36
C ALA A 28 9.58 0.91 9.66
N ASP A 29 9.84 2.04 9.00
CA ASP A 29 8.88 2.70 8.12
C ASP A 29 8.91 2.06 6.74
N ASP A 30 10.09 1.84 6.18
CA ASP A 30 10.34 1.28 4.84
C ASP A 30 10.84 -0.19 4.90
N ASN A 31 9.97 -1.26 4.95
CA ASN A 31 8.54 -1.13 4.89
C ASN A 31 7.86 -2.11 5.87
N ALA A 32 8.44 -2.30 7.08
CA ALA A 32 7.79 -3.09 8.11
C ALA A 32 6.43 -2.50 8.52
N SER A 33 6.27 -1.17 8.39
CA SER A 33 5.02 -0.48 8.66
C SER A 33 3.91 -0.93 7.71
N GLY A 34 4.19 -1.00 6.41
CA GLY A 34 3.24 -1.47 5.39
C GLY A 34 2.85 -2.94 5.61
N VAL A 35 3.83 -3.79 5.94
CA VAL A 35 3.57 -5.20 6.30
C VAL A 35 2.66 -5.27 7.53
N THR A 36 2.92 -4.45 8.56
CA THR A 36 2.11 -4.41 9.79
C THR A 36 0.68 -3.98 9.49
N LEU A 37 0.49 -2.93 8.67
CA LEU A 37 -0.85 -2.50 8.25
C LEU A 37 -1.59 -3.61 7.50
N MET A 38 -0.94 -4.27 6.56
CA MET A 38 -1.52 -5.38 5.80
C MET A 38 -1.94 -6.54 6.70
N ILE A 39 -1.08 -6.96 7.63
CA ILE A 39 -1.38 -8.03 8.61
C ILE A 39 -2.52 -7.60 9.54
N GLY A 40 -2.50 -6.35 10.02
CA GLY A 40 -3.55 -5.82 10.88
C GLY A 40 -4.94 -5.82 10.21
N ILE A 41 -4.99 -5.49 8.91
CA ILE A 41 -6.22 -5.62 8.12
C ILE A 41 -6.66 -7.09 8.03
N SER A 42 -5.71 -8.01 7.79
CA SER A 42 -6.02 -9.45 7.79
C SER A 42 -6.59 -9.91 9.13
N ASP A 43 -6.02 -9.45 10.24
CA ASP A 43 -6.49 -9.79 11.60
C ASP A 43 -7.89 -9.21 11.88
N TYR A 44 -8.18 -8.01 11.40
CA TYR A 44 -9.52 -7.41 11.50
C TYR A 44 -10.60 -8.33 10.88
N PHE A 45 -10.29 -8.96 9.75
CA PHE A 45 -11.24 -9.82 9.03
C PHE A 45 -11.30 -11.27 9.54
N LYS A 46 -10.51 -11.66 10.55
CA LYS A 46 -10.68 -12.97 11.22
C LYS A 46 -12.05 -13.15 11.89
N SER A 47 -12.64 -12.04 12.34
CA SER A 47 -13.94 -12.03 13.03
C SER A 47 -15.06 -11.36 12.22
N THR A 48 -14.78 -10.93 11.01
CA THR A 48 -15.71 -10.16 10.18
C THR A 48 -15.67 -10.69 8.74
N GLU A 49 -16.81 -11.07 8.19
CA GLU A 49 -16.88 -11.58 6.82
C GLU A 49 -16.90 -10.43 5.80
N PRO A 50 -15.92 -10.35 4.90
CA PRO A 50 -15.91 -9.35 3.85
C PRO A 50 -16.78 -9.78 2.66
N ALA A 51 -17.33 -8.81 1.91
CA ALA A 51 -18.09 -9.09 0.69
C ALA A 51 -17.19 -9.53 -0.48
N PHE A 52 -15.92 -9.16 -0.45
CA PHE A 52 -14.90 -9.59 -1.41
C PHE A 52 -14.06 -10.74 -0.87
N SER A 53 -13.52 -11.59 -1.75
CA SER A 53 -12.38 -12.42 -1.39
C SER A 53 -11.16 -11.54 -1.16
N MET A 54 -10.34 -11.86 -0.15
CA MET A 54 -9.18 -11.05 0.22
C MET A 54 -7.88 -11.80 -0.11
N MET A 55 -6.95 -11.12 -0.77
CA MET A 55 -5.64 -11.66 -1.12
C MET A 55 -4.55 -10.79 -0.47
N TYR A 56 -3.64 -11.41 0.27
CA TYR A 56 -2.53 -10.73 0.93
C TYR A 56 -1.22 -11.20 0.32
N MET A 57 -0.36 -10.27 -0.09
CA MET A 57 0.89 -10.55 -0.77
C MET A 57 2.05 -9.79 -0.11
N ALA A 58 2.95 -10.51 0.54
CA ALA A 58 4.19 -9.95 1.05
C ALA A 58 5.30 -10.17 0.01
N PHE A 59 5.91 -9.09 -0.48
CA PHE A 59 6.91 -9.15 -1.54
C PHE A 59 8.32 -9.06 -0.98
N ASN A 60 9.25 -9.69 -1.68
CA ASN A 60 10.69 -9.61 -1.43
C ASN A 60 11.38 -9.03 -2.67
N GLY A 61 12.44 -8.25 -2.45
CA GLY A 61 13.25 -7.68 -3.52
C GLY A 61 12.62 -6.47 -4.18
N GLU A 62 11.80 -5.70 -3.46
CA GLU A 62 11.32 -4.39 -3.89
C GLU A 62 12.51 -3.47 -4.11
N GLU A 63 13.40 -3.35 -3.12
CA GLU A 63 14.63 -2.55 -3.09
C GLU A 63 15.66 -2.94 -4.16
N LYS A 64 15.47 -4.10 -4.76
CA LYS A 64 16.29 -4.61 -5.88
C LYS A 64 15.54 -4.58 -7.22
N GLY A 65 14.54 -3.69 -7.31
CA GLY A 65 13.76 -3.44 -8.52
C GLY A 65 12.48 -4.27 -8.61
N MET A 66 11.73 -4.39 -7.50
CA MET A 66 10.39 -4.99 -7.47
C MET A 66 10.37 -6.45 -7.98
N LYS A 67 11.36 -7.25 -7.60
CA LYS A 67 11.52 -8.61 -8.15
C LYS A 67 10.37 -9.53 -7.76
N GLY A 68 9.91 -9.44 -6.50
CA GLY A 68 8.84 -10.27 -5.98
C GLY A 68 7.50 -9.96 -6.65
N SER A 69 7.10 -8.70 -6.71
CA SER A 69 5.84 -8.30 -7.35
C SER A 69 5.83 -8.59 -8.83
N LYS A 70 6.95 -8.37 -9.54
CA LYS A 70 7.10 -8.75 -10.95
C LYS A 70 6.90 -10.25 -11.16
N ALA A 71 7.58 -11.08 -10.35
CA ALA A 71 7.47 -12.53 -10.45
C ALA A 71 6.04 -13.00 -10.20
N ILE A 72 5.34 -12.43 -9.21
CA ILE A 72 3.95 -12.77 -8.91
C ILE A 72 3.00 -12.27 -10.00
N ALA A 73 3.15 -11.02 -10.46
CA ALA A 73 2.31 -10.47 -11.53
C ALA A 73 2.46 -11.23 -12.87
N GLU A 74 3.62 -11.84 -13.10
CA GLU A 74 3.90 -12.66 -14.28
C GLU A 74 3.56 -14.14 -14.10
N ASN A 75 3.33 -14.58 -12.84
CA ASN A 75 3.12 -15.97 -12.52
C ASN A 75 1.80 -16.49 -13.12
N HIS A 76 1.87 -17.60 -13.85
CA HIS A 76 0.71 -18.22 -14.48
C HIS A 76 -0.36 -18.69 -13.48
N LEU A 77 0.01 -19.00 -12.22
CA LEU A 77 -0.95 -19.38 -11.17
C LEU A 77 -1.88 -18.23 -10.77
N LEU A 78 -1.43 -16.97 -10.91
CA LEU A 78 -2.25 -15.79 -10.68
C LEU A 78 -2.89 -15.23 -11.94
N LYS A 79 -2.46 -15.66 -13.14
CA LYS A 79 -2.96 -15.14 -14.41
C LYS A 79 -4.48 -15.25 -14.51
N ASP A 80 -5.05 -16.37 -14.07
CA ASP A 80 -6.49 -16.59 -14.06
C ASP A 80 -7.23 -15.78 -12.97
N LYS A 81 -6.49 -15.18 -12.04
CA LYS A 81 -7.02 -14.32 -10.97
C LYS A 81 -6.93 -12.85 -11.29
N HIS A 82 -6.08 -12.42 -12.24
CA HIS A 82 -5.90 -11.00 -12.56
C HIS A 82 -7.22 -10.31 -12.89
N ALA A 83 -8.04 -10.92 -13.72
CA ALA A 83 -9.35 -10.37 -14.10
C ALA A 83 -10.37 -10.33 -12.95
N LYS A 84 -10.08 -10.95 -11.82
CA LYS A 84 -10.93 -10.98 -10.63
C LYS A 84 -10.46 -10.00 -9.55
N ILE A 85 -9.25 -9.43 -9.66
CA ILE A 85 -8.74 -8.44 -8.73
C ILE A 85 -9.36 -7.09 -9.07
N SER A 86 -10.29 -6.64 -8.23
CA SER A 86 -10.97 -5.35 -8.38
C SER A 86 -10.05 -4.18 -8.08
N ALA A 87 -9.21 -4.30 -7.06
CA ALA A 87 -8.16 -3.35 -6.73
C ALA A 87 -7.04 -4.00 -5.93
N LEU A 88 -5.83 -3.45 -6.08
CA LEU A 88 -4.66 -3.76 -5.24
C LEU A 88 -4.24 -2.53 -4.46
N PHE A 89 -4.18 -2.67 -3.15
CA PHE A 89 -3.73 -1.68 -2.18
C PHE A 89 -2.31 -2.03 -1.75
N ASN A 90 -1.32 -1.30 -2.27
CA ASN A 90 0.07 -1.46 -1.85
C ASN A 90 0.37 -0.48 -0.72
N PHE A 91 0.77 -0.97 0.44
CA PHE A 91 1.08 -0.13 1.60
C PHE A 91 2.58 0.14 1.64
N GLU A 92 2.93 1.42 1.72
CA GLU A 92 4.29 1.89 1.56
C GLU A 92 4.58 3.01 2.55
N MET A 93 5.50 2.79 3.52
CA MET A 93 5.90 3.79 4.50
C MET A 93 4.69 4.47 5.18
N VAL A 94 4.04 3.74 6.08
CA VAL A 94 2.82 4.17 6.78
C VAL A 94 3.00 4.32 8.30
N ALA A 95 4.26 4.38 8.76
CA ALA A 95 4.58 4.47 10.18
C ALA A 95 4.31 5.85 10.78
N THR A 96 4.40 6.92 9.98
CA THR A 96 4.32 8.30 10.48
C THR A 96 2.91 8.87 10.36
N VAL A 97 2.62 9.95 11.09
CA VAL A 97 1.39 10.71 10.87
C VAL A 97 1.54 11.52 9.57
N SER A 98 0.57 11.38 8.68
CA SER A 98 0.56 12.14 7.42
C SER A 98 0.50 13.66 7.66
N GLN A 99 1.04 14.44 6.73
CA GLN A 99 0.85 15.90 6.72
C GLN A 99 -0.63 16.33 6.69
N PHE A 100 -1.52 15.42 6.31
CA PHE A 100 -2.96 15.63 6.31
C PHE A 100 -3.65 15.29 7.64
N GLY A 101 -2.89 14.86 8.64
CA GLY A 101 -3.35 14.50 9.98
C GLY A 101 -3.54 13.00 10.22
N PRO A 102 -4.06 12.65 11.41
CA PRO A 102 -4.30 11.25 11.79
C PRO A 102 -5.34 10.56 10.88
N ASN A 103 -5.18 9.25 10.69
CA ASN A 103 -6.02 8.42 9.80
C ASN A 103 -6.13 8.93 8.36
N ALA A 104 -5.24 9.82 7.96
CA ALA A 104 -5.13 10.32 6.60
C ALA A 104 -3.85 9.80 5.94
N LEU A 105 -3.92 9.56 4.64
CA LEU A 105 -2.80 9.13 3.82
C LEU A 105 -2.97 9.65 2.40
N TYR A 106 -1.96 9.52 1.58
CA TYR A 106 -2.08 9.82 0.17
C TYR A 106 -1.97 8.55 -0.68
N MET A 107 -2.59 8.61 -1.85
CA MET A 107 -2.56 7.57 -2.87
C MET A 107 -1.73 8.05 -4.06
N THR A 108 -0.68 7.32 -4.40
CA THR A 108 0.13 7.63 -5.58
C THR A 108 -0.65 7.36 -6.86
N GLY A 109 -0.55 8.24 -7.85
CA GLY A 109 -1.24 8.09 -9.12
C GLY A 109 -2.77 8.29 -9.03
N ALA A 110 -3.26 9.07 -8.06
CA ALA A 110 -4.69 9.38 -7.92
C ALA A 110 -5.28 9.98 -9.21
N GLU A 111 -4.47 10.65 -10.01
CA GLU A 111 -4.87 11.20 -11.31
C GLU A 111 -5.18 10.14 -12.38
N PHE A 112 -4.91 8.86 -12.13
CA PHE A 112 -5.06 7.78 -13.11
C PHE A 112 -6.32 6.93 -12.93
N SER A 113 -6.97 6.99 -11.76
CA SER A 113 -8.18 6.21 -11.47
C SER A 113 -9.12 6.97 -10.53
N ASP A 114 -10.29 6.41 -10.29
CA ASP A 114 -11.29 6.90 -9.33
C ASP A 114 -11.23 6.17 -7.96
N LEU A 115 -10.13 5.45 -7.69
CA LEU A 115 -10.02 4.59 -6.50
C LEU A 115 -10.10 5.39 -5.19
N ASP A 116 -9.44 6.55 -5.10
CA ASP A 116 -9.48 7.41 -3.91
C ASP A 116 -10.86 8.01 -3.67
N GLU A 117 -11.57 8.40 -4.73
CA GLU A 117 -12.95 8.91 -4.64
C GLU A 117 -13.89 7.83 -4.09
N LEU A 118 -13.80 6.59 -4.62
CA LEU A 118 -14.61 5.47 -4.16
C LEU A 118 -14.28 5.05 -2.72
N LEU A 119 -13.00 5.09 -2.33
CA LEU A 119 -12.61 4.84 -0.94
C LEU A 119 -13.16 5.92 -0.01
N ASN A 120 -13.03 7.19 -0.36
CA ASN A 120 -13.52 8.30 0.44
C ASN A 120 -15.05 8.29 0.56
N ALA A 121 -15.77 7.90 -0.50
CA ALA A 121 -17.23 7.76 -0.48
C ALA A 121 -17.71 6.67 0.49
N ASN A 122 -16.91 5.63 0.73
CA ASN A 122 -17.18 4.53 1.64
C ASN A 122 -16.42 4.63 2.97
N ALA A 123 -15.67 5.69 3.18
CA ALA A 123 -14.77 5.84 4.32
C ALA A 123 -15.47 5.66 5.68
N ALA A 124 -14.75 5.05 6.61
CA ALA A 124 -15.20 4.82 7.98
C ALA A 124 -14.10 5.19 8.97
N ALA A 125 -14.50 5.45 10.21
CA ALA A 125 -13.60 5.72 11.34
C ALA A 125 -12.55 6.82 11.05
N GLY A 126 -12.91 7.82 10.25
CA GLY A 126 -12.07 8.97 9.97
C GLY A 126 -11.01 8.75 8.88
N LEU A 127 -11.03 7.62 8.14
CA LEU A 127 -10.14 7.41 7.01
C LEU A 127 -10.30 8.55 5.98
N LYS A 128 -9.18 9.09 5.53
CA LYS A 128 -9.11 10.06 4.44
C LYS A 128 -7.99 9.69 3.48
N VAL A 129 -8.30 9.57 2.22
CA VAL A 129 -7.34 9.33 1.14
C VAL A 129 -7.20 10.60 0.32
N HIS A 130 -5.99 11.12 0.24
CA HIS A 130 -5.65 12.34 -0.51
C HIS A 130 -4.89 11.98 -1.79
N PRO A 131 -4.93 12.81 -2.82
CA PRO A 131 -4.00 12.70 -3.94
C PRO A 131 -2.54 12.85 -3.47
N ASP A 132 -1.61 12.22 -4.20
CA ASP A 132 -0.17 12.33 -3.97
C ASP A 132 0.30 13.79 -4.07
N PRO A 133 0.85 14.38 -2.99
CA PRO A 133 1.38 15.74 -3.03
C PRO A 133 2.75 15.84 -3.69
N TYR A 134 3.38 14.70 -4.05
CA TYR A 134 4.74 14.59 -4.57
C TYR A 134 4.78 14.16 -6.05
N ILE A 135 3.84 14.59 -6.87
CA ILE A 135 3.68 14.18 -8.29
C ILE A 135 5.00 14.28 -9.06
N GLY A 136 5.82 15.31 -8.79
CA GLY A 136 7.14 15.49 -9.40
C GLY A 136 8.15 14.39 -9.09
N GLN A 137 7.95 13.61 -8.04
CA GLN A 137 8.79 12.47 -7.67
C GLN A 137 8.37 11.16 -8.34
N GLN A 138 7.23 11.14 -9.02
CA GLN A 138 6.70 10.00 -9.77
C GLN A 138 6.57 8.72 -8.91
N LEU A 139 6.13 8.85 -7.65
CA LEU A 139 6.08 7.76 -6.67
C LEU A 139 5.22 6.59 -7.15
N PHE A 140 4.20 6.85 -7.97
CA PHE A 140 3.35 5.81 -8.55
C PHE A 140 4.12 4.71 -9.30
N TYR A 141 5.26 5.06 -9.92
CA TYR A 141 6.08 4.13 -10.71
C TYR A 141 7.24 3.53 -9.91
N ARG A 142 7.32 3.75 -8.61
CA ARG A 142 8.51 3.42 -7.80
C ARG A 142 8.29 2.30 -6.80
N SER A 143 7.10 1.70 -6.71
CA SER A 143 6.82 0.60 -5.81
C SER A 143 6.07 -0.55 -6.48
N ASP A 144 5.80 -1.62 -5.76
CA ASP A 144 5.29 -2.92 -6.22
C ASP A 144 3.97 -2.85 -7.00
N ASN A 145 3.15 -1.81 -6.76
CA ASN A 145 1.89 -1.59 -7.48
C ASN A 145 2.09 -1.59 -9.01
N VAL A 146 3.21 -1.04 -9.51
CA VAL A 146 3.44 -0.89 -10.96
C VAL A 146 3.51 -2.22 -11.70
N SER A 147 3.91 -3.29 -11.02
CA SER A 147 3.94 -4.64 -11.60
C SER A 147 2.53 -5.11 -11.99
N PHE A 148 1.52 -4.70 -11.23
CA PHE A 148 0.11 -5.03 -11.47
C PHE A 148 -0.57 -4.03 -12.40
N VAL A 149 -0.20 -2.76 -12.35
CA VAL A 149 -0.63 -1.74 -13.34
C VAL A 149 -0.35 -2.23 -14.77
N LYS A 150 0.84 -2.77 -15.02
CA LYS A 150 1.21 -3.37 -16.32
C LYS A 150 0.33 -4.53 -16.74
N LYS A 151 -0.39 -5.15 -15.82
CA LYS A 151 -1.40 -6.19 -16.09
C LYS A 151 -2.83 -5.63 -16.14
N LYS A 152 -2.98 -4.31 -16.16
CA LYS A 152 -4.25 -3.57 -16.17
C LYS A 152 -5.11 -3.80 -14.91
N ILE A 153 -4.49 -4.17 -13.81
CA ILE A 153 -5.12 -4.26 -12.49
C ILE A 153 -5.04 -2.86 -11.87
N ILE A 154 -6.16 -2.38 -11.32
CA ILE A 154 -6.18 -1.13 -10.54
C ILE A 154 -5.26 -1.32 -9.33
N ALA A 155 -4.13 -0.63 -9.30
CA ALA A 155 -3.11 -0.83 -8.28
C ALA A 155 -2.42 0.49 -7.94
N HIS A 156 -2.47 0.88 -6.67
CA HIS A 156 -1.89 2.12 -6.18
C HIS A 156 -1.15 1.89 -4.87
N SER A 157 -0.11 2.69 -4.62
CA SER A 157 0.55 2.72 -3.31
C SER A 157 -0.08 3.78 -2.42
N PHE A 158 -0.24 3.44 -1.14
CA PHE A 158 -0.82 4.26 -0.09
C PHE A 158 0.25 4.53 0.96
N SER A 159 0.51 5.80 1.27
CA SER A 159 1.58 6.19 2.17
C SER A 159 1.18 7.36 3.08
N THR A 160 1.85 7.44 4.23
CA THR A 160 1.72 8.59 5.14
C THR A 160 2.98 9.46 5.17
N VAL A 161 4.10 8.96 4.65
CA VAL A 161 5.39 9.64 4.79
C VAL A 161 5.41 11.00 4.09
N ASP A 162 5.91 12.02 4.77
CA ASP A 162 6.22 13.30 4.13
C ASP A 162 7.62 13.25 3.52
N MET A 163 7.68 13.04 2.20
CA MET A 163 8.93 12.92 1.45
C MET A 163 9.82 14.16 1.47
N ASN A 164 9.30 15.31 1.88
CA ASN A 164 10.09 16.54 2.01
C ASN A 164 10.88 16.60 3.32
N VAL A 165 10.43 15.89 4.36
CA VAL A 165 11.02 15.97 5.71
C VAL A 165 11.48 14.61 6.25
N ALA A 166 11.18 13.52 5.60
CA ALA A 166 11.54 12.16 6.01
C ALA A 166 13.06 11.94 5.92
N LYS A 167 13.76 12.17 7.02
CA LYS A 167 15.23 11.99 7.12
C LYS A 167 15.64 10.55 7.38
N HIS A 168 14.69 9.66 7.60
CA HIS A 168 14.93 8.24 7.85
C HIS A 168 14.87 7.39 6.58
N TYR A 169 14.27 7.88 5.50
CA TYR A 169 14.17 7.14 4.24
C TYR A 169 15.55 6.67 3.74
N HIS A 170 15.73 5.35 3.64
CA HIS A 170 17.00 4.69 3.28
C HIS A 170 18.17 5.06 4.20
N GLN A 171 17.91 5.26 5.50
CA GLN A 171 18.92 5.61 6.49
C GLN A 171 18.91 4.60 7.64
N LEU A 172 20.02 4.54 8.40
CA LEU A 172 20.16 3.67 9.57
C LEU A 172 19.18 3.99 10.71
N ASN A 173 18.70 5.23 10.76
CA ASN A 173 17.72 5.67 11.75
C ASN A 173 16.24 5.41 11.35
N ASP A 174 16.02 4.62 10.30
CA ASP A 174 14.69 4.05 10.06
C ASP A 174 14.45 2.87 11.00
N ASP A 175 14.22 3.19 12.25
CA ASP A 175 14.04 2.25 13.34
C ASP A 175 12.68 2.44 14.04
N ILE A 176 12.44 1.66 15.10
CA ILE A 176 11.17 1.65 15.83
C ILE A 176 10.78 3.03 16.38
N ASN A 177 11.72 3.96 16.57
CA ASN A 177 11.44 5.29 17.13
C ASN A 177 10.72 6.21 16.13
N VAL A 178 10.74 5.91 14.83
CA VAL A 178 9.98 6.67 13.83
C VAL A 178 8.52 6.28 13.80
N VAL A 179 8.14 5.14 14.39
CA VAL A 179 6.80 4.57 14.30
C VAL A 179 5.83 5.24 15.26
N ASN A 180 4.77 5.82 14.72
CA ASN A 180 3.62 6.27 15.48
C ASN A 180 2.57 5.15 15.57
N PHE A 181 2.63 4.36 16.65
CA PHE A 181 1.76 3.19 16.85
C PHE A 181 0.27 3.55 16.94
N ASP A 182 -0.07 4.72 17.49
CA ASP A 182 -1.46 5.16 17.59
C ASP A 182 -2.02 5.45 16.21
N ASN A 183 -1.26 6.12 15.34
CA ASN A 183 -1.67 6.38 13.95
C ASN A 183 -1.77 5.09 13.15
N LEU A 184 -0.79 4.19 13.26
CA LEU A 184 -0.79 2.90 12.56
C LEU A 184 -1.99 2.04 12.98
N THR A 185 -2.28 1.98 14.29
CA THR A 185 -3.48 1.32 14.82
C THR A 185 -4.77 1.98 14.32
N GLY A 186 -4.79 3.30 14.27
CA GLY A 186 -5.90 4.08 13.69
C GLY A 186 -6.14 3.73 12.23
N LEU A 187 -5.08 3.62 11.42
CA LEU A 187 -5.16 3.22 10.01
C LEU A 187 -5.69 1.79 9.85
N ILE A 188 -5.19 0.83 10.65
CA ILE A 188 -5.70 -0.56 10.63
C ILE A 188 -7.20 -0.57 10.86
N ASN A 189 -7.68 0.11 11.89
CA ASN A 189 -9.09 0.16 12.24
C ASN A 189 -9.94 0.88 11.18
N SER A 190 -9.44 1.99 10.62
CA SER A 190 -10.17 2.78 9.65
C SER A 190 -10.25 2.07 8.29
N PHE A 191 -9.16 1.44 7.84
CA PHE A 191 -9.17 0.60 6.64
C PHE A 191 -10.07 -0.63 6.84
N GLY A 192 -9.94 -1.35 7.96
CA GLY A 192 -10.78 -2.52 8.25
C GLY A 192 -12.27 -2.18 8.16
N LYS A 193 -12.70 -1.11 8.84
CA LYS A 193 -14.09 -0.63 8.80
C LYS A 193 -14.52 -0.12 7.43
N THR A 194 -13.61 0.50 6.67
CA THR A 194 -13.90 0.96 5.30
C THR A 194 -14.08 -0.25 4.38
N PHE A 195 -13.13 -1.16 4.35
CA PHE A 195 -13.21 -2.36 3.51
C PHE A 195 -14.41 -3.24 3.83
N GLN A 196 -14.86 -3.27 5.10
CA GLN A 196 -16.08 -3.98 5.50
C GLN A 196 -17.34 -3.44 4.83
N LYS A 197 -17.37 -2.16 4.44
CA LYS A 197 -18.50 -1.54 3.73
C LYS A 197 -18.48 -1.74 2.22
N LEU A 198 -17.32 -2.14 1.68
CA LEU A 198 -17.19 -2.32 0.24
C LEU A 198 -17.88 -3.60 -0.21
N THR A 199 -18.67 -3.46 -1.27
CA THR A 199 -19.33 -4.59 -1.95
C THR A 199 -19.08 -4.49 -3.46
N PRO A 200 -19.24 -5.58 -4.22
CA PRO A 200 -19.14 -5.52 -5.67
C PRO A 200 -20.06 -4.50 -6.35
N GLU A 201 -21.15 -4.10 -5.69
CA GLU A 201 -22.12 -3.13 -6.21
C GLU A 201 -21.70 -1.68 -5.97
N ASN A 202 -20.99 -1.39 -4.87
CA ASN A 202 -20.60 -0.03 -4.50
C ASN A 202 -19.12 0.30 -4.74
N PHE A 203 -18.33 -0.70 -5.19
CA PHE A 203 -16.88 -0.54 -5.38
C PHE A 203 -16.41 -1.20 -6.69
N THR A 204 -16.41 -0.42 -7.76
CA THR A 204 -16.02 -0.82 -9.12
C THR A 204 -15.00 0.18 -9.70
N PRO A 205 -13.78 0.26 -9.13
CA PRO A 205 -12.81 1.26 -9.56
C PRO A 205 -12.39 1.08 -11.01
N GLN A 206 -12.09 2.19 -11.66
CA GLN A 206 -11.70 2.24 -13.07
C GLN A 206 -10.46 3.10 -13.26
N TYR A 207 -9.57 2.69 -14.17
CA TYR A 207 -8.58 3.59 -14.74
C TYR A 207 -9.22 4.54 -15.75
N ASN A 208 -8.70 5.75 -15.82
CA ASN A 208 -9.00 6.68 -16.90
C ASN A 208 -7.95 6.56 -18.02
N ASP A 209 -8.10 7.37 -19.06
CA ASP A 209 -7.25 7.37 -20.26
C ASP A 209 -5.84 7.97 -20.06
N LYS A 210 -5.54 8.52 -18.88
CA LYS A 210 -4.23 9.10 -18.56
C LYS A 210 -3.19 8.05 -18.13
N VAL A 211 -3.64 6.88 -17.68
CA VAL A 211 -2.72 5.84 -17.21
C VAL A 211 -1.92 5.23 -18.36
N SER A 212 -0.61 4.98 -18.13
CA SER A 212 0.25 4.25 -19.06
C SER A 212 0.52 2.84 -18.52
N PHE A 213 0.24 1.84 -19.33
CA PHE A 213 0.48 0.42 -19.03
C PHE A 213 1.83 -0.10 -19.57
N LYS A 214 2.73 0.81 -20.00
CA LYS A 214 4.04 0.47 -20.59
C LYS A 214 5.10 0.16 -19.55
#